data_cc1a0ad3082061c7bc091f3a6fc1acad
#
_entry.id   cc1a0ad3082061c7bc091f3a6fc1acad
#
_cell.length_a   1.000
_cell.length_b   1.000
_cell.length_c   1.000
_cell.angle_alpha   90.00
_cell.angle_beta   90.00
_cell.angle_gamma   90.00
#
_symmetry.space_group_name_H-M   'P 1'
#
loop_
_entity.id
_entity.type
_entity.pdbx_description
1 polymer ?
#
loop_
_entity_poly.entity_id
_entity_poly.type
_entity_poly.pdbx_seq_one_letter_code
_entity_poly.pdbx_strand_id
1 'polypeptide(L)'
;MRIPICLLAIILAGSGMATAQVSPFVEYGATVHTGDNIPLWQVSNQQGLGSIYDNTYIRGGLGYKHRLGKWKFEEKLDMVAAVGMNFKGDKDIFIQQAYIDARYKWLGIFAGSREKGAPLLNNALSSGDMTWSGNARPIPQIMIGIPEYLYVLPRFAIKGEISYGWFTDNKYQERKVGAGHWYTKDIKYHHKEGFVRVGVPNGKWQLDIGMTLDTQFGG
;
A
#
# COMPACT_ATOMS: atom_id res chain seq x y z
N MET A 1 12.01 15.31 -8.67
CA MET A 1 12.10 13.94 -9.24
C MET A 1 11.17 13.88 -10.45
N ARG A 2 11.71 13.81 -11.66
CA ARG A 2 10.92 13.69 -12.90
C ARG A 2 10.58 12.21 -13.07
N ILE A 3 9.37 11.80 -12.69
CA ILE A 3 8.86 10.46 -13.00
C ILE A 3 8.56 10.46 -14.50
N PRO A 4 9.13 9.56 -15.28
CA PRO A 4 8.87 9.52 -16.70
C PRO A 4 7.42 9.07 -16.94
N ILE A 5 6.60 10.00 -17.39
CA ILE A 5 5.23 9.76 -17.90
C ILE A 5 5.24 8.67 -19.02
N CYS A 6 6.40 8.41 -19.60
CA CYS A 6 6.61 7.36 -20.58
C CYS A 6 6.30 5.93 -20.11
N LEU A 7 6.37 5.63 -18.80
CA LEU A 7 6.06 4.28 -18.32
C LEU A 7 4.56 3.95 -18.45
N LEU A 8 3.71 4.93 -18.22
CA LEU A 8 2.25 4.77 -18.36
C LEU A 8 1.82 4.57 -19.84
N ALA A 9 2.54 5.19 -20.78
CA ALA A 9 2.24 5.11 -22.20
C ALA A 9 2.63 3.77 -22.84
N ILE A 10 3.65 3.08 -22.31
CA ILE A 10 4.11 1.78 -22.84
C ILE A 10 3.11 0.66 -22.50
N ILE A 11 2.40 0.79 -21.40
CA ILE A 11 1.42 -0.20 -20.91
C ILE A 11 0.14 -0.19 -21.76
N LEU A 12 -0.25 0.96 -22.29
CA LEU A 12 -1.44 1.10 -23.15
C LEU A 12 -1.26 0.59 -24.58
N ALA A 13 -0.03 0.38 -25.06
CA ALA A 13 0.26 0.07 -26.45
C ALA A 13 0.29 -1.43 -26.78
N GLY A 14 0.17 -2.33 -25.82
CA GLY A 14 0.30 -3.78 -25.96
C GLY A 14 -1.00 -4.59 -26.06
N SER A 15 -2.13 -4.00 -26.40
CA SER A 15 -3.45 -4.67 -26.34
C SER A 15 -3.78 -5.53 -27.56
N GLY A 16 -3.22 -6.74 -27.59
CA GLY A 16 -3.89 -7.86 -28.26
C GLY A 16 -5.01 -8.38 -27.34
N MET A 17 -6.25 -8.36 -27.81
CA MET A 17 -7.52 -8.88 -27.25
C MET A 17 -7.46 -9.46 -25.81
N ALA A 18 -7.20 -8.65 -24.83
CA ALA A 18 -7.29 -8.97 -23.42
C ALA A 18 -8.53 -8.26 -22.86
N THR A 19 -9.27 -8.91 -22.00
CA THR A 19 -10.30 -8.24 -21.21
C THR A 19 -9.60 -7.22 -20.31
N ALA A 20 -9.54 -5.99 -20.76
CA ALA A 20 -8.95 -4.89 -20.02
C ALA A 20 -10.05 -4.15 -19.27
N GLN A 21 -9.83 -3.90 -17.98
CA GLN A 21 -10.72 -3.11 -17.14
C GLN A 21 -10.01 -1.86 -16.68
N VAL A 22 -10.56 -0.70 -17.04
CA VAL A 22 -10.12 0.61 -16.56
C VAL A 22 -11.06 1.06 -15.45
N SER A 23 -10.52 1.53 -14.33
CA SER A 23 -11.30 1.96 -13.16
C SER A 23 -10.81 3.34 -12.69
N PRO A 24 -11.35 4.43 -13.25
CA PRO A 24 -11.09 5.77 -12.73
C PRO A 24 -11.89 6.00 -11.45
N PHE A 25 -11.36 6.83 -10.54
CA PHE A 25 -12.09 7.28 -9.37
C PHE A 25 -11.64 8.67 -8.93
N VAL A 26 -12.55 9.34 -8.22
CA VAL A 26 -12.27 10.58 -7.48
C VAL A 26 -12.91 10.42 -6.11
N GLU A 27 -12.18 10.80 -5.08
CA GLU A 27 -12.60 10.76 -3.69
C GLU A 27 -12.32 12.10 -3.03
N TYR A 28 -13.23 12.56 -2.21
CA TYR A 28 -13.07 13.74 -1.38
C TYR A 28 -13.31 13.34 0.08
N GLY A 29 -12.39 13.71 0.95
CA GLY A 29 -12.50 13.50 2.38
C GLY A 29 -12.34 14.81 3.15
N ALA A 30 -13.19 15.00 4.16
CA ALA A 30 -13.08 16.12 5.08
C ALA A 30 -13.54 15.70 6.47
N THR A 31 -12.82 16.14 7.49
CA THR A 31 -13.22 15.98 8.88
C THR A 31 -13.39 17.35 9.51
N VAL A 32 -14.55 17.59 10.09
CA VAL A 32 -14.85 18.85 10.81
C VAL A 32 -14.87 18.55 12.30
N HIS A 33 -14.16 19.35 13.08
CA HIS A 33 -14.09 19.20 14.53
C HIS A 33 -14.10 20.55 15.23
N THR A 34 -14.44 20.54 16.51
CA THR A 34 -14.30 21.68 17.41
C THR A 34 -13.15 21.38 18.38
N GLY A 35 -12.22 22.32 18.55
CA GLY A 35 -11.00 22.15 19.35
C GLY A 35 -9.72 22.17 18.50
N ASP A 36 -8.58 21.98 19.15
CA ASP A 36 -7.27 22.19 18.54
C ASP A 36 -6.80 21.00 17.67
N ASN A 37 -7.33 19.81 17.90
CA ASN A 37 -6.92 18.60 17.21
C ASN A 37 -8.12 17.71 16.86
N ILE A 38 -8.00 17.00 15.75
CA ILE A 38 -8.96 15.97 15.35
C ILE A 38 -8.81 14.76 16.28
N PRO A 39 -9.92 14.19 16.78
CA PRO A 39 -9.85 12.94 17.53
C PRO A 39 -9.18 11.83 16.72
N LEU A 40 -8.23 11.11 17.33
CA LEU A 40 -7.42 10.09 16.64
C LEU A 40 -8.25 9.01 15.92
N TRP A 41 -9.38 8.63 16.48
CA TRP A 41 -10.25 7.61 15.89
C TRP A 41 -10.90 8.05 14.55
N GLN A 42 -11.00 9.35 14.29
CA GLN A 42 -11.52 9.88 13.03
C GLN A 42 -10.49 9.83 11.89
N VAL A 43 -9.20 9.75 12.21
CA VAL A 43 -8.10 9.71 11.23
C VAL A 43 -7.37 8.37 11.21
N SER A 44 -7.79 7.43 12.05
CA SER A 44 -7.22 6.08 12.09
C SER A 44 -7.71 5.22 10.90
N ASN A 45 -6.89 4.25 10.50
CA ASN A 45 -7.16 3.33 9.39
C ASN A 45 -7.39 3.98 8.02
N GLN A 46 -6.86 5.15 7.81
CA GLN A 46 -6.98 5.88 6.54
C GLN A 46 -5.71 5.81 5.68
N GLN A 47 -4.79 4.89 5.98
CA GLN A 47 -3.55 4.70 5.22
C GLN A 47 -2.73 5.99 5.04
N GLY A 48 -2.77 6.86 6.05
CA GLY A 48 -2.06 8.14 6.04
C GLY A 48 -2.67 9.23 5.16
N LEU A 49 -3.92 9.08 4.72
CA LEU A 49 -4.66 10.12 3.98
C LEU A 49 -5.05 11.29 4.87
N GLY A 50 -5.41 11.01 6.12
CA GLY A 50 -5.71 12.02 7.13
C GLY A 50 -4.68 12.06 8.23
N SER A 51 -4.51 13.20 8.86
CA SER A 51 -3.71 13.38 10.06
C SER A 51 -4.49 14.16 11.10
N ILE A 52 -3.97 14.24 12.32
CA ILE A 52 -4.58 15.09 13.36
C ILE A 52 -4.53 16.59 13.02
N TYR A 53 -3.79 16.96 11.99
CA TYR A 53 -3.60 18.35 11.51
C TYR A 53 -4.25 18.58 10.15
N ASP A 54 -4.21 17.58 9.25
CA ASP A 54 -4.70 17.65 7.87
C ASP A 54 -5.97 16.84 7.76
N ASN A 55 -7.07 17.51 7.55
CA ASN A 55 -8.40 16.92 7.65
C ASN A 55 -9.25 17.09 6.39
N THR A 56 -8.67 17.62 5.32
CA THR A 56 -9.33 17.76 4.03
C THR A 56 -8.40 17.30 2.93
N TYR A 57 -8.89 16.41 2.09
CA TYR A 57 -8.13 15.95 0.92
C TYR A 57 -9.04 15.71 -0.27
N ILE A 58 -8.46 15.80 -1.45
CA ILE A 58 -9.00 15.24 -2.69
C ILE A 58 -8.03 14.21 -3.22
N ARG A 59 -8.53 13.07 -3.64
CA ARG A 59 -7.77 11.96 -4.21
C ARG A 59 -8.37 11.57 -5.55
N GLY A 60 -7.53 11.35 -6.55
CA GLY A 60 -7.95 10.88 -7.85
C GLY A 60 -6.97 9.89 -8.42
N GLY A 61 -7.48 8.92 -9.16
CA GLY A 61 -6.62 7.88 -9.69
C GLY A 61 -7.25 7.05 -10.79
N LEU A 62 -6.41 6.18 -11.33
CA LEU A 62 -6.74 5.25 -12.40
C LEU A 62 -6.19 3.87 -12.07
N GLY A 63 -7.06 2.89 -12.07
CA GLY A 63 -6.70 1.48 -12.03
C GLY A 63 -6.84 0.83 -13.40
N TYR A 64 -5.93 -0.09 -13.72
CA TYR A 64 -5.96 -0.85 -14.95
C TYR A 64 -5.67 -2.31 -14.65
N LYS A 65 -6.55 -3.21 -15.12
CA LYS A 65 -6.39 -4.66 -14.98
C LYS A 65 -6.48 -5.30 -16.35
N HIS A 66 -5.52 -6.15 -16.66
CA HIS A 66 -5.55 -6.88 -17.93
C HIS A 66 -4.90 -8.26 -17.82
N ARG A 67 -5.10 -9.07 -18.85
CA ARG A 67 -4.49 -10.40 -18.98
C ARG A 67 -3.71 -10.50 -20.30
N LEU A 68 -2.52 -11.07 -20.21
CA LEU A 68 -1.73 -11.41 -21.37
C LEU A 68 -1.38 -12.91 -21.28
N GLY A 69 -2.12 -13.73 -21.99
CA GLY A 69 -2.01 -15.19 -21.89
C GLY A 69 -2.35 -15.69 -20.47
N LYS A 70 -1.35 -16.30 -19.80
CA LYS A 70 -1.49 -16.80 -18.42
C LYS A 70 -1.14 -15.77 -17.34
N TRP A 71 -0.61 -14.62 -17.74
CA TRP A 71 -0.29 -13.50 -16.86
C TRP A 71 -1.53 -12.66 -16.57
N LYS A 72 -1.67 -12.24 -15.32
CA LYS A 72 -2.63 -11.23 -14.88
C LYS A 72 -1.85 -10.02 -14.40
N PHE A 73 -2.23 -8.84 -14.84
CA PHE A 73 -1.63 -7.58 -14.43
C PHE A 73 -2.66 -6.70 -13.76
N GLU A 74 -2.24 -6.04 -12.70
CA GLU A 74 -2.99 -4.97 -12.04
C GLU A 74 -2.06 -3.79 -11.84
N GLU A 75 -2.47 -2.63 -12.31
CA GLU A 75 -1.73 -1.38 -12.22
C GLU A 75 -2.62 -0.32 -11.63
N LYS A 76 -2.08 0.54 -10.80
CA LYS A 76 -2.81 1.65 -10.22
C LYS A 76 -1.90 2.84 -10.02
N LEU A 77 -2.42 4.01 -10.32
CA LEU A 77 -1.84 5.29 -9.96
C LEU A 77 -2.91 6.14 -9.31
N ASP A 78 -2.67 6.62 -8.10
CA ASP A 78 -3.50 7.64 -7.49
C ASP A 78 -2.65 8.71 -6.79
N MET A 79 -3.16 9.93 -6.82
CA MET A 79 -2.54 11.11 -6.24
C MET A 79 -3.49 11.77 -5.26
N VAL A 80 -2.95 12.33 -4.21
CA VAL A 80 -3.66 13.04 -3.16
C VAL A 80 -3.16 14.46 -3.08
N ALA A 81 -4.08 15.40 -2.98
CA ALA A 81 -3.82 16.75 -2.53
C ALA A 81 -4.52 16.93 -1.17
N ALA A 82 -3.74 17.11 -0.12
CA ALA A 82 -4.22 17.32 1.24
C ALA A 82 -4.00 18.77 1.67
N VAL A 83 -4.96 19.32 2.40
CA VAL A 83 -4.91 20.69 2.93
C VAL A 83 -5.25 20.64 4.41
N GLY A 84 -4.32 21.08 5.25
CA GLY A 84 -4.57 21.27 6.68
C GLY A 84 -5.52 22.45 6.92
N MET A 85 -6.59 22.24 7.71
CA MET A 85 -7.53 23.31 8.07
C MET A 85 -6.94 24.34 9.08
N ASN A 86 -5.84 24.03 9.70
CA ASN A 86 -5.21 24.93 10.68
C ASN A 86 -4.40 26.06 10.06
N PHE A 87 -4.77 26.60 8.94
CA PHE A 87 -4.18 27.78 8.27
C PHE A 87 -2.63 27.92 8.32
N LYS A 88 -1.92 26.97 8.87
CA LYS A 88 -0.45 26.90 8.88
C LYS A 88 0.13 26.38 7.56
N GLY A 89 -0.73 26.20 6.57
CA GLY A 89 -0.34 26.26 5.18
C GLY A 89 0.39 25.04 4.60
N ASP A 90 0.46 23.93 5.27
CA ASP A 90 1.06 22.72 4.71
C ASP A 90 0.12 22.10 3.69
N LYS A 91 0.33 22.45 2.44
CA LYS A 91 -0.31 21.80 1.29
C LYS A 91 0.59 20.67 0.85
N ASP A 92 0.15 19.45 1.01
CA ASP A 92 0.88 18.28 0.53
C ASP A 92 0.21 17.69 -0.70
N ILE A 93 1.01 17.53 -1.77
CA ILE A 93 0.63 16.74 -2.93
C ILE A 93 1.56 15.53 -2.95
N PHE A 94 0.99 14.34 -2.91
CA PHE A 94 1.77 13.11 -2.91
C PHE A 94 1.08 11.98 -3.68
N ILE A 95 1.87 11.01 -4.07
CA ILE A 95 1.39 9.77 -4.65
C ILE A 95 1.02 8.85 -3.49
N GLN A 96 -0.23 8.42 -3.43
CA GLN A 96 -0.71 7.47 -2.42
C GLN A 96 -0.43 6.04 -2.86
N GLN A 97 -0.77 5.73 -4.10
CA GLN A 97 -0.47 4.43 -4.68
C GLN A 97 0.08 4.60 -6.09
N ALA A 98 1.14 3.87 -6.39
CA ALA A 98 1.66 3.71 -7.74
C ALA A 98 2.30 2.34 -7.81
N TYR A 99 1.66 1.38 -8.47
CA TYR A 99 2.17 0.01 -8.51
C TYR A 99 1.83 -0.76 -9.76
N ILE A 100 2.59 -1.81 -9.96
CA ILE A 100 2.35 -2.89 -10.92
C ILE A 100 2.39 -4.20 -10.13
N ASP A 101 1.33 -5.01 -10.23
CA ASP A 101 1.20 -6.36 -9.69
C ASP A 101 1.06 -7.34 -10.87
N ALA A 102 2.04 -8.19 -11.07
CA ALA A 102 2.08 -9.19 -12.15
C ALA A 102 2.02 -10.59 -11.55
N ARG A 103 1.06 -11.40 -12.00
CA ARG A 103 0.83 -12.76 -11.49
C ARG A 103 0.84 -13.79 -12.61
N TYR A 104 1.63 -14.83 -12.40
CA TYR A 104 1.70 -15.99 -13.28
C TYR A 104 1.44 -17.27 -12.49
N LYS A 105 0.27 -17.89 -12.68
CA LYS A 105 -0.18 -19.02 -11.86
C LYS A 105 -0.12 -18.69 -10.36
N TRP A 106 0.81 -19.30 -9.64
CA TRP A 106 1.03 -19.15 -8.20
C TRP A 106 2.06 -18.06 -7.85
N LEU A 107 2.88 -17.63 -8.82
CA LEU A 107 3.93 -16.63 -8.61
C LEU A 107 3.35 -15.21 -8.75
N GLY A 108 3.67 -14.35 -7.79
CA GLY A 108 3.41 -12.92 -7.84
C GLY A 108 4.71 -12.12 -7.83
N ILE A 109 4.73 -11.05 -8.61
CA ILE A 109 5.79 -10.04 -8.62
C ILE A 109 5.10 -8.69 -8.52
N PHE A 110 5.53 -7.89 -7.56
CA PHE A 110 4.96 -6.58 -7.31
C PHE A 110 6.06 -5.52 -7.24
N ALA A 111 5.79 -4.35 -7.78
CA ALA A 111 6.67 -3.19 -7.66
C ALA A 111 5.85 -1.91 -7.48
N GLY A 112 6.20 -1.13 -6.47
CA GLY A 112 5.55 0.14 -6.17
C GLY A 112 5.02 0.25 -4.75
N SER A 113 4.06 1.16 -4.55
CA SER A 113 3.38 1.38 -3.27
C SER A 113 1.90 1.09 -3.39
N ARG A 114 1.35 0.26 -2.49
CA ARG A 114 -0.06 -0.12 -2.44
C ARG A 114 -0.56 -0.12 -1.00
N GLU A 115 -1.75 0.41 -0.79
CA GLU A 115 -2.47 0.26 0.47
C GLU A 115 -2.65 -1.23 0.79
N LYS A 116 -2.16 -1.65 1.93
CA LYS A 116 -2.18 -3.04 2.39
C LYS A 116 -2.62 -3.06 3.85
N GLY A 117 -3.50 -3.97 4.18
CA GLY A 117 -3.82 -4.26 5.58
C GLY A 117 -2.86 -5.29 6.16
N ALA A 118 -2.88 -5.43 7.48
CA ALA A 118 -2.13 -6.47 8.15
C ALA A 118 -2.67 -7.86 7.77
N PRO A 119 -1.79 -8.84 7.49
CA PRO A 119 -2.22 -10.19 7.18
C PRO A 119 -2.93 -10.82 8.39
N LEU A 120 -3.91 -11.68 8.15
CA LEU A 120 -4.73 -12.38 9.16
C LEU A 120 -5.58 -11.49 10.08
N LEU A 121 -5.55 -10.17 9.96
CA LEU A 121 -6.40 -9.27 10.72
C LEU A 121 -7.60 -8.79 9.91
N ASN A 122 -8.69 -8.55 10.62
CA ASN A 122 -9.83 -7.82 10.06
C ASN A 122 -9.55 -6.32 10.13
N ASN A 123 -9.22 -5.72 8.99
CA ASN A 123 -8.87 -4.30 8.90
C ASN A 123 -10.02 -3.34 9.26
N ALA A 124 -11.26 -3.82 9.31
CA ALA A 124 -12.39 -3.03 9.81
C ALA A 124 -12.43 -2.96 11.35
N LEU A 125 -11.74 -3.88 12.04
CA LEU A 125 -11.73 -4.00 13.49
C LEU A 125 -10.38 -3.71 14.13
N SER A 126 -9.33 -3.54 13.33
CA SER A 126 -7.96 -3.32 13.79
C SER A 126 -7.27 -2.23 13.00
N SER A 127 -6.47 -1.42 13.67
CA SER A 127 -5.60 -0.41 13.05
C SER A 127 -4.26 -0.96 12.55
N GLY A 128 -4.07 -2.26 12.60
CA GLY A 128 -2.86 -2.95 12.18
C GLY A 128 -2.33 -3.91 13.25
N ASP A 129 -1.17 -4.48 13.01
CA ASP A 129 -0.39 -5.31 13.93
C ASP A 129 0.88 -4.56 14.40
N MET A 130 1.85 -5.30 14.94
CA MET A 130 3.12 -4.72 15.39
C MET A 130 4.00 -4.19 14.25
N THR A 131 3.78 -4.64 13.02
CA THR A 131 4.62 -4.35 11.86
C THR A 131 3.93 -3.47 10.83
N TRP A 132 2.62 -3.61 10.66
CA TRP A 132 1.81 -2.87 9.71
C TRP A 132 0.75 -2.02 10.39
N SER A 133 0.81 -0.73 10.15
CA SER A 133 -0.19 0.23 10.64
C SER A 133 -1.13 0.67 9.50
N GLY A 134 -2.42 0.62 9.76
CA GLY A 134 -3.43 1.25 8.88
C GLY A 134 -3.38 2.78 8.86
N ASN A 135 -2.50 3.39 9.67
CA ASN A 135 -2.33 4.84 9.78
C ASN A 135 -1.15 5.37 8.96
N ALA A 136 -0.26 4.50 8.48
CA ALA A 136 0.91 4.88 7.71
C ALA A 136 0.63 4.84 6.20
N ARG A 137 1.29 5.72 5.45
CA ARG A 137 1.26 5.66 3.99
C ARG A 137 1.92 4.39 3.47
N PRO A 138 1.46 3.88 2.31
CA PRO A 138 2.05 2.69 1.70
C PRO A 138 3.56 2.85 1.43
N ILE A 139 4.30 1.80 1.72
CA ILE A 139 5.75 1.75 1.52
C ILE A 139 6.05 1.34 0.07
N PRO A 140 6.82 2.12 -0.70
CA PRO A 140 7.35 1.69 -1.98
C PRO A 140 8.28 0.48 -1.80
N GLN A 141 8.00 -0.60 -2.53
CA GLN A 141 8.74 -1.86 -2.41
C GLN A 141 8.70 -2.70 -3.68
N ILE A 142 9.65 -3.60 -3.80
CA ILE A 142 9.65 -4.69 -4.76
C ILE A 142 9.41 -5.98 -3.99
N MET A 143 8.50 -6.82 -4.48
CA MET A 143 8.07 -8.03 -3.79
C MET A 143 7.99 -9.19 -4.78
N ILE A 144 8.33 -10.37 -4.30
CA ILE A 144 8.14 -11.63 -5.01
C ILE A 144 7.64 -12.69 -4.02
N GLY A 145 6.72 -13.54 -4.48
CA GLY A 145 6.21 -14.60 -3.62
C GLY A 145 5.02 -15.35 -4.19
N ILE A 146 4.33 -16.02 -3.28
CA ILE A 146 3.07 -16.74 -3.49
C ILE A 146 1.97 -15.92 -2.78
N PRO A 147 1.32 -14.96 -3.46
CA PRO A 147 0.43 -14.01 -2.80
C PRO A 147 -0.91 -14.59 -2.36
N GLU A 148 -1.29 -15.73 -2.90
CA GLU A 148 -2.51 -16.45 -2.56
C GLU A 148 -2.19 -17.87 -2.08
N TYR A 149 -3.03 -18.46 -1.22
CA TYR A 149 -2.82 -19.80 -0.73
C TYR A 149 -2.75 -20.83 -1.87
N LEU A 150 -1.56 -21.41 -2.05
CA LEU A 150 -1.31 -22.51 -3.00
C LEU A 150 -1.48 -23.84 -2.27
N TYR A 151 -2.52 -24.60 -2.62
CA TYR A 151 -2.71 -25.94 -2.11
C TYR A 151 -1.71 -26.90 -2.73
N VAL A 152 -0.71 -27.30 -1.95
CA VAL A 152 0.31 -28.29 -2.33
C VAL A 152 -0.14 -29.74 -2.03
N LEU A 153 -1.08 -29.88 -1.11
CA LEU A 153 -1.80 -31.11 -0.79
C LEU A 153 -3.30 -30.80 -0.61
N PRO A 154 -4.21 -31.80 -0.62
CA PRO A 154 -5.65 -31.56 -0.57
C PRO A 154 -6.15 -30.74 0.63
N ARG A 155 -5.38 -30.71 1.73
CA ARG A 155 -5.73 -29.96 2.97
C ARG A 155 -4.60 -29.12 3.50
N PHE A 156 -3.57 -28.88 2.69
CA PHE A 156 -2.40 -28.13 3.11
C PHE A 156 -2.02 -27.11 2.04
N ALA A 157 -2.03 -25.86 2.40
CA ALA A 157 -1.65 -24.78 1.51
C ALA A 157 -0.58 -23.89 2.12
N ILE A 158 0.20 -23.25 1.27
CA ILE A 158 1.25 -22.31 1.63
C ILE A 158 1.00 -20.97 0.94
N LYS A 159 1.40 -19.92 1.61
CA LYS A 159 1.45 -18.54 1.10
C LYS A 159 2.69 -17.87 1.67
N GLY A 160 3.29 -16.93 0.96
CA GLY A 160 4.41 -16.16 1.50
C GLY A 160 5.04 -15.25 0.48
N GLU A 161 5.69 -14.22 0.97
CA GLU A 161 6.35 -13.22 0.12
C GLU A 161 7.60 -12.67 0.80
N ILE A 162 8.50 -12.16 -0.03
CA ILE A 162 9.69 -11.43 0.39
C ILE A 162 9.65 -10.09 -0.32
N SER A 163 9.87 -9.02 0.41
CA SER A 163 9.94 -7.69 -0.16
C SER A 163 11.11 -6.87 0.37
N TYR A 164 11.51 -5.92 -0.46
CA TYR A 164 12.49 -4.92 -0.17
C TYR A 164 11.98 -3.55 -0.60
N GLY A 165 12.03 -2.59 0.31
CA GLY A 165 11.50 -1.26 0.08
C GLY A 165 12.28 -0.18 0.82
N TRP A 166 11.73 1.02 0.81
CA TRP A 166 12.29 2.16 1.52
C TRP A 166 11.18 3.09 2.00
N PHE A 167 11.38 3.65 3.17
CA PHE A 167 10.44 4.61 3.73
C PHE A 167 10.54 5.95 3.02
N THR A 168 9.39 6.56 2.80
CA THR A 168 9.27 7.90 2.24
C THR A 168 8.41 8.74 3.18
N ASP A 169 8.88 9.93 3.54
CA ASP A 169 8.18 10.84 4.44
C ASP A 169 7.78 12.16 3.78
N ASN A 170 8.01 12.27 2.47
CA ASN A 170 7.79 13.51 1.70
C ASN A 170 8.49 14.74 2.33
N LYS A 171 9.71 14.52 2.90
CA LYS A 171 10.49 15.52 3.64
C LYS A 171 9.80 16.06 4.90
N TYR A 172 8.90 15.27 5.48
CA TYR A 172 8.19 15.68 6.68
C TYR A 172 9.14 15.90 7.86
N GLN A 173 10.09 14.96 8.09
CA GLN A 173 11.06 15.09 9.15
C GLN A 173 11.95 16.32 8.97
N GLU A 174 12.48 16.55 7.77
CA GLU A 174 13.29 17.72 7.43
C GLU A 174 12.56 19.03 7.76
N ARG A 175 11.29 19.14 7.38
CA ARG A 175 10.46 20.32 7.66
C ARG A 175 10.16 20.52 9.15
N LYS A 176 10.00 19.43 9.90
CA LYS A 176 9.63 19.50 11.33
C LYS A 176 10.80 19.81 12.23
N VAL A 177 11.97 19.21 11.99
CA VAL A 177 13.16 19.46 12.84
C VAL A 177 13.89 20.75 12.48
N GLY A 178 13.71 21.27 11.25
CA GLY A 178 14.35 22.49 10.78
C GLY A 178 15.80 22.27 10.33
N ALA A 179 16.36 23.32 9.73
CA ALA A 179 17.73 23.31 9.21
C ALA A 179 18.76 23.15 10.34
N GLY A 180 19.77 22.31 10.10
CA GLY A 180 20.88 22.08 11.03
C GLY A 180 20.62 21.02 12.11
N HIS A 181 19.45 20.41 12.15
CA HIS A 181 19.16 19.30 13.06
C HIS A 181 19.33 17.94 12.37
N TRP A 182 19.77 16.96 13.14
CA TRP A 182 19.88 15.58 12.67
C TRP A 182 18.52 14.91 12.63
N TYR A 183 18.23 14.19 11.54
CA TYR A 183 17.07 13.34 11.41
C TYR A 183 17.41 12.12 10.57
N THR A 184 16.69 11.04 10.76
CA THR A 184 16.90 9.79 10.04
C THR A 184 16.29 9.89 8.64
N LYS A 185 17.05 9.54 7.61
CA LYS A 185 16.60 9.52 6.21
C LYS A 185 17.11 8.28 5.49
N ASP A 186 16.55 8.00 4.32
CA ASP A 186 16.97 6.87 3.47
C ASP A 186 16.87 5.50 4.16
N ILE A 187 15.93 5.36 5.10
CA ILE A 187 15.69 4.10 5.80
C ILE A 187 15.12 3.10 4.82
N LYS A 188 15.71 1.93 4.80
CA LYS A 188 15.31 0.78 3.99
C LYS A 188 14.46 -0.17 4.81
N TYR A 189 13.62 -0.90 4.10
CA TYR A 189 12.68 -1.85 4.66
C TYR A 189 12.86 -3.21 4.02
N HIS A 190 12.92 -4.25 4.82
CA HIS A 190 12.92 -5.63 4.36
C HIS A 190 11.85 -6.42 5.11
N HIS A 191 10.98 -7.07 4.36
CA HIS A 191 9.86 -7.83 4.88
C HIS A 191 9.88 -9.25 4.34
N LYS A 192 9.54 -10.19 5.20
CA LYS A 192 9.29 -11.59 4.86
C LYS A 192 8.03 -12.04 5.56
N GLU A 193 7.16 -12.73 4.84
CA GLU A 193 6.04 -13.42 5.46
C GLU A 193 5.90 -14.84 4.92
N GLY A 194 5.43 -15.73 5.78
CA GLY A 194 5.13 -17.10 5.42
C GLY A 194 3.95 -17.63 6.22
N PHE A 195 2.99 -18.24 5.54
CA PHE A 195 1.77 -18.79 6.14
C PHE A 195 1.52 -20.20 5.64
N VAL A 196 1.04 -21.01 6.54
CA VAL A 196 0.56 -22.37 6.29
C VAL A 196 -0.93 -22.42 6.62
N ARG A 197 -1.72 -22.97 5.73
CA ARG A 197 -3.14 -23.24 5.96
C ARG A 197 -3.39 -24.74 6.02
N VAL A 198 -4.09 -25.17 7.06
CA VAL A 198 -4.59 -26.53 7.19
C VAL A 198 -6.11 -26.50 7.09
N GLY A 199 -6.69 -27.26 6.16
CA GLY A 199 -8.12 -27.32 5.89
C GLY A 199 -8.41 -27.42 4.39
N VAL A 200 -9.63 -27.78 4.04
CA VAL A 200 -10.06 -27.85 2.62
C VAL A 200 -10.44 -26.46 2.12
N PRO A 201 -10.25 -26.17 0.81
CA PRO A 201 -10.75 -24.93 0.23
C PRO A 201 -12.25 -24.77 0.50
N ASN A 202 -12.64 -23.59 1.04
CA ASN A 202 -14.03 -23.29 1.41
C ASN A 202 -14.66 -24.23 2.44
N GLY A 203 -13.85 -24.99 3.18
CA GLY A 203 -14.31 -25.85 4.26
C GLY A 203 -14.82 -25.06 5.47
N LYS A 204 -15.62 -25.71 6.32
CA LYS A 204 -16.13 -25.11 7.57
C LYS A 204 -15.01 -24.73 8.55
N TRP A 205 -13.89 -25.43 8.47
CA TRP A 205 -12.73 -25.23 9.35
C TRP A 205 -11.47 -25.02 8.54
N GLN A 206 -10.78 -23.94 8.81
CA GLN A 206 -9.47 -23.64 8.29
C GLN A 206 -8.62 -23.05 9.43
N LEU A 207 -7.39 -23.51 9.55
CA LEU A 207 -6.40 -22.99 10.49
C LEU A 207 -5.26 -22.39 9.69
N ASP A 208 -5.02 -21.12 9.92
CA ASP A 208 -3.89 -20.38 9.34
C ASP A 208 -2.86 -20.13 10.44
N ILE A 209 -1.62 -20.52 10.19
CA ILE A 209 -0.47 -20.26 11.04
C ILE A 209 0.57 -19.55 10.18
N GLY A 210 1.12 -18.45 10.66
CA GLY A 210 2.10 -17.71 9.91
C GLY A 210 3.05 -16.89 10.76
N MET A 211 4.08 -16.39 10.12
CA MET A 211 5.08 -15.53 10.72
C MET A 211 5.42 -14.40 9.75
N THR A 212 5.59 -13.22 10.30
CA THR A 212 6.06 -12.01 9.64
C THR A 212 7.36 -11.57 10.27
N LEU A 213 8.32 -11.19 9.46
CA LEU A 213 9.62 -10.66 9.87
C LEU A 213 9.86 -9.35 9.16
N ASP A 214 10.01 -8.28 9.92
CA ASP A 214 10.21 -6.94 9.42
C ASP A 214 11.51 -6.35 9.96
N THR A 215 12.28 -5.72 9.09
CA THR A 215 13.55 -5.11 9.44
C THR A 215 13.67 -3.74 8.80
N GLN A 216 14.05 -2.76 9.60
CA GLN A 216 14.42 -1.41 9.15
C GLN A 216 15.93 -1.27 9.31
N PHE A 217 16.59 -0.69 8.30
CA PHE A 217 18.05 -0.52 8.31
C PHE A 217 18.49 0.62 7.39
N GLY A 218 19.71 1.12 7.60
CA GLY A 218 20.21 2.32 6.95
C GLY A 218 19.83 3.60 7.73
N GLY A 219 20.06 4.79 7.19
CA GLY A 219 19.86 6.09 7.82
C GLY A 219 21.12 6.84 8.10
#